data_473b29cbc811029c088b4a69509d1c1f
#
_entry.id   473b29cbc811029c088b4a69509d1c1f
#
_cell.length_a   1.000
_cell.length_b   1.000
_cell.length_c   1.000
_cell.angle_alpha   90.00
_cell.angle_beta   90.00
_cell.angle_gamma   90.00
#
_symmetry.space_group_name_H-M   'P 1'
#
loop_
_entity.id
_entity.type
_entity.pdbx_description
1 polymer ?
#
loop_
_entity_poly.entity_id
_entity_poly.type
_entity_poly.pdbx_seq_one_letter_code
_entity_poly.pdbx_strand_id
1 'polypeptide(L)'
;SLKAGDVVHFKKGSAFSGNIRLRESGTAAKPIRLTSYGKGELPKFTNPSTRDASGNAITLGGEYIIVENLHFHDTPGERVSGMIIMTRLAALRIERGADHCIIRNNEFIKTGQGIMSAGEHTLITRNYLDGPSYALWRTSKSSWGPMGIHLNIGNQEVSYNTIKNFGTKDSPWGSDGGAIEIDCGRYHKKNIYIHHNYSEGNAGFIESSWDYDWPRFRQEIYNWRVSFNVCYDGQSWLFMLAP
;
A
#
# COMPACT_ATOMS: atom_id res chain seq x y z
N SER A 1 -23.84 2.48 11.07
CA SER A 1 -22.50 2.09 11.53
C SER A 1 -22.39 0.58 11.55
N LEU A 2 -21.22 0.06 11.16
CA LEU A 2 -20.90 -1.36 11.22
C LEU A 2 -20.59 -1.78 12.66
N LYS A 3 -20.72 -3.09 12.93
CA LYS A 3 -20.38 -3.70 14.22
C LYS A 3 -19.40 -4.86 14.00
N ALA A 4 -18.73 -5.26 15.05
CA ALA A 4 -17.84 -6.42 15.02
C ALA A 4 -18.57 -7.67 14.52
N GLY A 5 -18.00 -8.29 13.48
CA GLY A 5 -18.54 -9.44 12.78
C GLY A 5 -19.41 -9.13 11.56
N ASP A 6 -19.67 -7.86 11.27
CA ASP A 6 -20.43 -7.48 10.07
C ASP A 6 -19.62 -7.77 8.80
N VAL A 7 -20.35 -8.18 7.77
CA VAL A 7 -19.78 -8.42 6.44
C VAL A 7 -20.44 -7.51 5.42
N VAL A 8 -19.66 -6.67 4.77
CA VAL A 8 -20.11 -5.84 3.65
C VAL A 8 -19.83 -6.58 2.36
N HIS A 9 -20.87 -6.91 1.64
CA HIS A 9 -20.82 -7.63 0.39
C HIS A 9 -20.98 -6.71 -0.81
N PHE A 10 -19.99 -6.68 -1.68
CA PHE A 10 -20.05 -5.96 -2.96
C PHE A 10 -20.38 -6.93 -4.10
N LYS A 11 -21.40 -6.61 -4.89
CA LYS A 11 -21.80 -7.49 -6.00
C LYS A 11 -20.71 -7.49 -7.08
N LYS A 12 -20.31 -8.66 -7.52
CA LYS A 12 -19.42 -8.81 -8.67
C LYS A 12 -20.00 -8.18 -9.92
N GLY A 13 -19.17 -7.56 -10.76
CA GLY A 13 -19.58 -6.78 -11.93
C GLY A 13 -20.02 -5.34 -11.62
N SER A 14 -20.04 -4.92 -10.34
CA SER A 14 -20.33 -3.52 -9.98
C SER A 14 -19.08 -2.66 -9.95
N ALA A 15 -19.26 -1.35 -10.13
CA ALA A 15 -18.20 -0.35 -10.04
C ALA A 15 -18.57 0.75 -9.02
N PHE A 16 -17.57 1.17 -8.27
CA PHE A 16 -17.68 2.18 -7.21
C PHE A 16 -16.59 3.23 -7.43
N SER A 17 -16.96 4.50 -7.31
CA SER A 17 -16.02 5.62 -7.42
C SER A 17 -16.12 6.52 -6.20
N GLY A 18 -14.97 6.92 -5.67
CA GLY A 18 -14.86 7.75 -4.48
C GLY A 18 -14.20 7.02 -3.31
N ASN A 19 -14.27 7.60 -2.12
CA ASN A 19 -13.63 7.07 -0.91
C ASN A 19 -14.65 6.39 0.01
N ILE A 20 -14.41 5.13 0.30
CA ILE A 20 -15.08 4.42 1.41
C ILE A 20 -14.15 4.52 2.63
N ARG A 21 -14.60 5.22 3.65
CA ARG A 21 -13.86 5.33 4.91
C ARG A 21 -14.56 4.53 6.01
N LEU A 22 -13.86 3.53 6.54
CA LEU A 22 -14.32 2.67 7.62
C LEU A 22 -13.57 3.03 8.91
N ARG A 23 -14.31 3.46 9.92
CA ARG A 23 -13.77 3.86 11.23
C ARG A 23 -14.12 2.87 12.34
N GLU A 24 -15.08 2.02 12.08
CA GLU A 24 -15.53 0.99 13.01
C GLU A 24 -14.50 -0.14 13.09
N SER A 25 -14.38 -0.72 14.26
CA SER A 25 -13.48 -1.84 14.52
C SER A 25 -14.23 -3.15 14.68
N GLY A 26 -13.62 -4.22 14.15
CA GLY A 26 -13.95 -5.57 14.53
C GLY A 26 -13.27 -6.00 15.82
N THR A 27 -13.19 -7.30 16.02
CA THR A 27 -12.37 -7.94 17.07
C THR A 27 -11.65 -9.15 16.46
N ALA A 28 -10.67 -9.70 17.15
CA ALA A 28 -9.96 -10.90 16.69
C ALA A 28 -10.94 -12.08 16.40
N ALA A 29 -11.98 -12.25 17.23
CA ALA A 29 -12.98 -13.30 17.05
C ALA A 29 -14.06 -12.92 16.03
N LYS A 30 -14.30 -11.63 15.81
CA LYS A 30 -15.38 -11.11 14.95
C LYS A 30 -14.87 -9.92 14.13
N PRO A 31 -13.98 -10.13 13.15
CA PRO A 31 -13.49 -9.04 12.30
C PRO A 31 -14.63 -8.49 11.43
N ILE A 32 -14.56 -7.21 11.10
CA ILE A 32 -15.38 -6.63 10.03
C ILE A 32 -14.78 -7.06 8.71
N ARG A 33 -15.60 -7.47 7.76
CA ARG A 33 -15.12 -7.94 6.46
C ARG A 33 -15.74 -7.16 5.31
N LEU A 34 -14.91 -6.72 4.38
CA LEU A 34 -15.32 -6.18 3.08
C LEU A 34 -14.95 -7.21 2.02
N THR A 35 -15.94 -7.74 1.31
CA THR A 35 -15.71 -8.80 0.32
C THR A 35 -16.73 -8.76 -0.82
N SER A 36 -16.54 -9.59 -1.83
CA SER A 36 -17.46 -9.69 -2.97
C SER A 36 -18.40 -10.88 -2.88
N TYR A 37 -19.51 -10.83 -3.63
CA TYR A 37 -20.43 -11.94 -3.83
C TYR A 37 -20.93 -12.04 -5.25
N GLY A 38 -21.51 -13.17 -5.61
CA GLY A 38 -22.10 -13.44 -6.92
C GLY A 38 -21.10 -13.99 -7.93
N LYS A 39 -21.47 -13.94 -9.20
CA LYS A 39 -20.65 -14.42 -10.33
C LYS A 39 -20.20 -13.25 -11.18
N GLY A 40 -19.06 -13.39 -11.87
CA GLY A 40 -18.51 -12.38 -12.77
C GLY A 40 -17.21 -11.79 -12.26
N GLU A 41 -16.79 -10.66 -12.85
CA GLU A 41 -15.59 -9.93 -12.47
C GLU A 41 -15.68 -9.39 -11.05
N LEU A 42 -14.53 -9.23 -10.39
CA LEU A 42 -14.46 -8.60 -9.07
C LEU A 42 -15.07 -7.19 -9.10
N PRO A 43 -15.73 -6.74 -8.01
CA PRO A 43 -16.25 -5.39 -7.93
C PRO A 43 -15.11 -4.38 -8.02
N LYS A 44 -15.26 -3.37 -8.88
CA LYS A 44 -14.23 -2.40 -9.21
C LYS A 44 -14.34 -1.15 -8.35
N PHE A 45 -13.20 -0.73 -7.81
CA PHE A 45 -13.08 0.47 -6.98
C PHE A 45 -12.07 1.43 -7.62
N THR A 46 -12.45 2.68 -7.77
CA THR A 46 -11.56 3.74 -8.23
C THR A 46 -11.78 5.03 -7.45
N ASN A 47 -10.75 5.87 -7.41
CA ASN A 47 -10.90 7.24 -6.96
C ASN A 47 -9.94 8.13 -7.76
N PRO A 48 -10.44 8.90 -8.73
CA PRO A 48 -9.60 9.76 -9.56
C PRO A 48 -9.15 11.05 -8.85
N SER A 49 -9.58 11.28 -7.60
CA SER A 49 -9.20 12.48 -6.86
C SER A 49 -7.71 12.48 -6.53
N THR A 50 -7.06 13.59 -6.80
CA THR A 50 -5.68 13.86 -6.39
C THR A 50 -5.60 14.76 -5.15
N ARG A 51 -6.74 15.01 -4.50
CA ARG A 51 -6.83 15.89 -3.34
C ARG A 51 -6.78 15.11 -2.04
N ASP A 52 -5.75 15.39 -1.24
CA ASP A 52 -5.56 14.93 0.14
C ASP A 52 -6.07 13.49 0.45
N ALA A 53 -6.41 13.20 1.69
CA ALA A 53 -6.85 11.86 2.10
C ALA A 53 -8.17 11.40 1.46
N SER A 54 -8.88 12.24 0.71
CA SER A 54 -10.09 11.85 -0.01
C SER A 54 -9.81 11.07 -1.30
N GLY A 55 -8.59 11.06 -1.78
CA GLY A 55 -8.19 10.37 -3.02
C GLY A 55 -7.93 8.88 -2.87
N ASN A 56 -8.04 8.30 -1.69
CA ASN A 56 -7.99 6.85 -1.53
C ASN A 56 -9.34 6.22 -1.95
N ALA A 57 -9.33 5.01 -2.53
CA ALA A 57 -10.59 4.31 -2.83
C ALA A 57 -11.17 3.69 -1.54
N ILE A 58 -10.33 3.08 -0.70
CA ILE A 58 -10.72 2.62 0.64
C ILE A 58 -9.73 3.16 1.68
N THR A 59 -10.26 3.64 2.79
CA THR A 59 -9.48 4.06 3.96
C THR A 59 -9.97 3.31 5.19
N LEU A 60 -9.06 2.60 5.84
CA LEU A 60 -9.31 1.88 7.09
C LEU A 60 -8.78 2.70 8.27
N GLY A 61 -9.66 3.05 9.19
CA GLY A 61 -9.34 3.76 10.43
C GLY A 61 -9.74 2.97 11.69
N GLY A 62 -10.27 1.75 11.54
CA GLY A 62 -10.59 0.83 12.61
C GLY A 62 -9.72 -0.42 12.58
N GLU A 63 -9.72 -1.17 13.68
CA GLU A 63 -8.94 -2.39 13.85
C GLU A 63 -9.69 -3.64 13.39
N TYR A 64 -8.96 -4.75 13.19
CA TYR A 64 -9.52 -6.07 12.85
C TYR A 64 -10.46 -6.01 11.65
N ILE A 65 -10.00 -5.44 10.55
CA ILE A 65 -10.74 -5.34 9.30
C ILE A 65 -10.09 -6.24 8.25
N ILE A 66 -10.88 -7.01 7.54
CA ILE A 66 -10.45 -7.84 6.42
C ILE A 66 -10.98 -7.23 5.13
N VAL A 67 -10.09 -6.96 4.16
CA VAL A 67 -10.46 -6.52 2.80
C VAL A 67 -10.00 -7.59 1.83
N GLU A 68 -10.95 -8.19 1.11
CA GLU A 68 -10.64 -9.31 0.23
C GLU A 68 -11.54 -9.38 -1.01
N ASN A 69 -11.01 -9.96 -2.09
CA ASN A 69 -11.75 -10.22 -3.33
C ASN A 69 -12.33 -8.96 -3.96
N LEU A 70 -11.57 -7.87 -3.98
CA LEU A 70 -11.92 -6.60 -4.59
C LEU A 70 -10.89 -6.25 -5.68
N HIS A 71 -11.30 -5.43 -6.64
CA HIS A 71 -10.44 -4.93 -7.70
C HIS A 71 -10.34 -3.40 -7.61
N PHE A 72 -9.13 -2.90 -7.40
CA PHE A 72 -8.80 -1.47 -7.39
C PHE A 72 -8.16 -1.10 -8.72
N HIS A 73 -8.58 0.00 -9.33
CA HIS A 73 -8.00 0.41 -10.60
C HIS A 73 -7.94 1.93 -10.75
N ASP A 74 -6.98 2.38 -11.56
CA ASP A 74 -6.84 3.77 -12.00
C ASP A 74 -6.93 4.79 -10.85
N THR A 75 -6.32 4.46 -9.69
CA THR A 75 -6.14 5.42 -8.61
C THR A 75 -4.79 6.09 -8.79
N PRO A 76 -4.74 7.43 -9.00
CA PRO A 76 -3.49 8.08 -9.39
C PRO A 76 -2.40 8.03 -8.32
N GLY A 77 -2.73 7.95 -7.04
CA GLY A 77 -1.74 8.00 -5.97
C GLY A 77 -1.04 9.35 -5.82
N GLU A 78 -1.32 10.28 -6.71
CA GLU A 78 -0.65 11.57 -6.84
C GLU A 78 -1.29 12.64 -5.95
N ARG A 79 -0.48 13.58 -5.51
CA ARG A 79 -0.94 14.79 -4.86
C ARG A 79 -0.29 16.06 -5.37
N VAL A 80 -1.06 17.11 -5.45
CA VAL A 80 -0.77 18.31 -6.24
C VAL A 80 0.01 19.42 -5.50
N SER A 81 0.27 19.44 -4.25
CA SER A 81 1.15 20.44 -3.62
C SER A 81 1.30 20.32 -2.10
N GLY A 82 2.42 20.79 -1.58
CA GLY A 82 2.66 21.00 -0.16
C GLY A 82 2.68 19.73 0.70
N MET A 83 3.16 18.64 0.16
CA MET A 83 3.06 17.34 0.79
C MET A 83 4.19 16.97 1.72
N ILE A 84 3.78 16.52 2.86
CA ILE A 84 4.53 15.56 3.66
C ILE A 84 4.20 14.17 3.06
N ILE A 85 5.21 13.37 2.83
CA ILE A 85 5.13 12.01 2.27
C ILE A 85 4.03 11.13 2.92
N MET A 86 3.76 11.31 4.19
CA MET A 86 2.71 10.61 4.94
C MET A 86 1.28 10.82 4.44
N THR A 87 1.06 11.73 3.54
CA THR A 87 -0.26 12.03 2.98
C THR A 87 -0.41 11.57 1.54
N ARG A 88 0.52 10.78 1.01
CA ARG A 88 0.38 10.16 -0.30
C ARG A 88 -0.90 9.34 -0.37
N LEU A 89 -1.54 9.38 -1.53
CA LEU A 89 -2.76 8.64 -1.78
C LEU A 89 -2.43 7.22 -2.19
N ALA A 90 -3.21 6.29 -1.71
CA ALA A 90 -3.14 4.89 -2.11
C ALA A 90 -4.52 4.38 -2.52
N ALA A 91 -4.59 3.34 -3.33
CA ALA A 91 -5.87 2.71 -3.62
C ALA A 91 -6.52 2.21 -2.32
N LEU A 92 -5.75 1.55 -1.46
CA LEU A 92 -6.15 1.15 -0.12
C LEU A 92 -5.17 1.73 0.91
N ARG A 93 -5.70 2.50 1.86
CA ARG A 93 -4.93 3.09 2.95
C ARG A 93 -5.37 2.54 4.30
N ILE A 94 -4.39 2.12 5.11
CA ILE A 94 -4.56 1.74 6.51
C ILE A 94 -3.97 2.86 7.36
N GLU A 95 -4.80 3.51 8.18
CA GLU A 95 -4.37 4.62 9.02
C GLU A 95 -3.65 4.11 10.28
N ARG A 96 -2.94 5.00 10.93
CA ARG A 96 -2.33 4.70 12.23
C ARG A 96 -3.39 4.32 13.26
N GLY A 97 -3.13 3.22 13.99
CA GLY A 97 -4.07 2.66 14.95
C GLY A 97 -5.19 1.82 14.33
N ALA A 98 -5.17 1.62 13.01
CA ALA A 98 -6.01 0.62 12.35
C ALA A 98 -5.25 -0.72 12.32
N ASP A 99 -5.04 -1.30 13.47
CA ASP A 99 -4.18 -2.45 13.67
C ASP A 99 -4.90 -3.78 13.35
N HIS A 100 -4.13 -4.85 13.21
CA HIS A 100 -4.65 -6.20 12.95
C HIS A 100 -5.52 -6.32 11.69
N CYS A 101 -5.26 -5.50 10.68
CA CYS A 101 -5.95 -5.57 9.39
C CYS A 101 -5.37 -6.66 8.50
N ILE A 102 -6.21 -7.27 7.66
CA ILE A 102 -5.82 -8.27 6.67
C ILE A 102 -6.26 -7.81 5.28
N ILE A 103 -5.30 -7.64 4.38
CA ILE A 103 -5.55 -7.28 2.98
C ILE A 103 -5.13 -8.45 2.11
N ARG A 104 -6.10 -9.15 1.52
CA ARG A 104 -5.81 -10.39 0.80
C ARG A 104 -6.67 -10.64 -0.43
N ASN A 105 -6.12 -11.35 -1.39
CA ASN A 105 -6.84 -11.79 -2.61
C ASN A 105 -7.49 -10.63 -3.38
N ASN A 106 -6.85 -9.46 -3.37
CA ASN A 106 -7.30 -8.30 -4.13
C ASN A 106 -6.43 -8.09 -5.37
N GLU A 107 -6.96 -7.34 -6.31
CA GLU A 107 -6.25 -6.87 -7.49
C GLU A 107 -6.09 -5.35 -7.44
N PHE A 108 -4.89 -4.85 -7.75
CA PHE A 108 -4.57 -3.42 -7.81
C PHE A 108 -3.94 -3.15 -9.17
N ILE A 109 -4.71 -2.57 -10.09
CA ILE A 109 -4.31 -2.40 -11.50
C ILE A 109 -4.17 -0.91 -11.82
N LYS A 110 -3.03 -0.50 -12.33
CA LYS A 110 -2.71 0.90 -12.66
C LYS A 110 -2.96 1.85 -11.48
N THR A 111 -2.63 1.39 -10.29
CA THR A 111 -2.67 2.22 -9.09
C THR A 111 -1.31 2.87 -8.91
N GLY A 112 -1.27 4.17 -8.75
CA GLY A 112 -0.01 4.88 -8.52
C GLY A 112 0.66 4.46 -7.21
N GLN A 113 -0.15 4.21 -6.18
CA GLN A 113 0.24 3.50 -4.97
C GLN A 113 -0.85 2.49 -4.66
N GLY A 114 -0.49 1.21 -4.56
CA GLY A 114 -1.45 0.14 -4.31
C GLY A 114 -1.97 0.17 -2.89
N ILE A 115 -1.12 -0.20 -1.94
CA ILE A 115 -1.45 -0.30 -0.51
C ILE A 115 -0.49 0.55 0.30
N MET A 116 -1.02 1.41 1.18
CA MET A 116 -0.24 2.15 2.17
C MET A 116 -0.68 1.73 3.57
N SER A 117 0.24 1.26 4.39
CA SER A 117 -0.07 0.77 5.73
C SER A 117 0.70 1.51 6.82
N ALA A 118 -0.06 2.11 7.74
CA ALA A 118 0.43 2.65 9.01
C ALA A 118 -0.21 1.94 10.23
N GLY A 119 -0.88 0.79 10.02
CA GLY A 119 -1.42 -0.06 11.08
C GLY A 119 -0.45 -1.18 11.44
N GLU A 120 -0.25 -1.41 12.73
CA GLU A 120 0.57 -2.53 13.22
C GLU A 120 -0.16 -3.88 13.10
N HIS A 121 0.59 -4.96 13.13
CA HIS A 121 0.06 -6.33 13.01
C HIS A 121 -0.78 -6.56 11.75
N THR A 122 -0.46 -5.81 10.69
CA THR A 122 -1.14 -5.93 9.41
C THR A 122 -0.55 -7.07 8.59
N LEU A 123 -1.44 -7.87 7.98
CA LEU A 123 -1.09 -8.91 7.02
C LEU A 123 -1.53 -8.50 5.60
N ILE A 124 -0.58 -8.35 4.69
CA ILE A 124 -0.81 -8.07 3.27
C ILE A 124 -0.40 -9.32 2.48
N THR A 125 -1.38 -10.09 1.97
CA THR A 125 -1.07 -11.40 1.42
C THR A 125 -1.93 -11.78 0.22
N ARG A 126 -1.35 -12.52 -0.73
CA ARG A 126 -2.05 -13.06 -1.91
C ARG A 126 -2.77 -11.99 -2.74
N ASN A 127 -2.23 -10.79 -2.82
CA ASN A 127 -2.72 -9.76 -3.71
C ASN A 127 -1.94 -9.79 -5.03
N TYR A 128 -2.60 -9.37 -6.09
CA TYR A 128 -1.99 -9.08 -7.37
C TYR A 128 -1.94 -7.56 -7.56
N LEU A 129 -0.74 -7.02 -7.76
CA LEU A 129 -0.52 -5.59 -7.95
C LEU A 129 0.22 -5.39 -9.27
N ASP A 130 -0.33 -4.56 -10.15
CA ASP A 130 0.28 -4.21 -11.44
C ASP A 130 0.17 -2.69 -11.65
N GLY A 131 1.29 -2.03 -11.47
CA GLY A 131 1.36 -0.59 -11.40
C GLY A 131 1.66 0.10 -12.71
N PRO A 132 1.53 1.42 -12.76
CA PRO A 132 2.00 2.22 -13.87
C PRO A 132 3.48 2.54 -13.71
N SER A 133 4.19 2.61 -14.83
CA SER A 133 5.59 3.06 -14.88
C SER A 133 5.64 4.56 -15.19
N TYR A 134 5.26 5.41 -14.23
CA TYR A 134 5.36 6.86 -14.35
C TYR A 134 5.62 7.53 -12.99
N ALA A 135 6.15 8.75 -13.01
CA ALA A 135 6.32 9.53 -11.78
C ALA A 135 4.96 9.94 -11.20
N LEU A 136 4.77 9.73 -9.89
CA LEU A 136 3.52 10.09 -9.22
C LEU A 136 3.37 11.58 -8.98
N TRP A 137 4.48 12.27 -8.83
CA TRP A 137 4.47 13.70 -8.54
C TRP A 137 5.64 14.37 -9.22
N ARG A 138 5.34 15.35 -10.05
CA ARG A 138 6.34 16.10 -10.80
C ARG A 138 6.37 17.54 -10.33
N THR A 139 7.50 17.92 -9.75
CA THR A 139 7.90 19.33 -9.61
C THR A 139 9.27 19.51 -10.23
N SER A 140 9.70 20.75 -10.41
CA SER A 140 11.07 21.03 -10.86
C SER A 140 12.17 20.52 -9.92
N LYS A 141 11.80 20.08 -8.72
CA LYS A 141 12.76 19.69 -7.67
C LYS A 141 12.52 18.29 -7.10
N SER A 142 11.37 17.68 -7.32
CA SER A 142 11.01 16.42 -6.69
C SER A 142 9.92 15.70 -7.47
N SER A 143 10.10 14.42 -7.65
CA SER A 143 9.06 13.49 -8.12
C SER A 143 9.31 12.13 -7.49
N TRP A 144 8.25 11.36 -7.28
CA TRP A 144 8.31 10.01 -6.74
C TRP A 144 7.78 9.00 -7.74
N GLY A 145 8.32 7.81 -7.69
CA GLY A 145 7.85 6.67 -8.43
C GLY A 145 6.58 6.06 -7.85
N PRO A 146 5.86 5.26 -8.62
CA PRO A 146 4.75 4.45 -8.14
C PRO A 146 5.25 3.30 -7.25
N MET A 147 4.42 2.93 -6.27
CA MET A 147 4.75 1.91 -5.26
C MET A 147 3.67 0.86 -5.16
N GLY A 148 4.06 -0.41 -5.11
CA GLY A 148 3.11 -1.49 -4.89
C GLY A 148 2.56 -1.46 -3.46
N ILE A 149 3.44 -1.62 -2.49
CA ILE A 149 3.11 -1.66 -1.06
C ILE A 149 4.04 -0.71 -0.31
N HIS A 150 3.46 0.18 0.48
CA HIS A 150 4.20 1.16 1.27
C HIS A 150 3.93 0.94 2.77
N LEU A 151 4.97 0.59 3.52
CA LEU A 151 4.91 0.32 4.96
C LEU A 151 5.48 1.51 5.74
N ASN A 152 4.63 2.20 6.50
CA ASN A 152 5.04 3.35 7.30
C ASN A 152 5.40 3.02 8.75
N ILE A 153 5.07 1.83 9.22
CA ILE A 153 5.29 1.37 10.60
C ILE A 153 5.76 -0.08 10.61
N GLY A 154 6.28 -0.55 11.72
CA GLY A 154 6.68 -1.94 11.93
C GLY A 154 5.54 -2.92 12.19
N ASN A 155 5.90 -4.12 12.68
CA ASN A 155 4.99 -5.21 13.01
C ASN A 155 4.05 -5.60 11.83
N GLN A 156 4.61 -5.77 10.64
CA GLN A 156 3.83 -6.09 9.44
C GLN A 156 4.37 -7.33 8.71
N GLU A 157 3.48 -8.05 8.06
CA GLU A 157 3.80 -9.17 7.21
C GLU A 157 3.31 -8.92 5.77
N VAL A 158 4.20 -9.11 4.80
CA VAL A 158 3.91 -9.03 3.36
C VAL A 158 4.29 -10.36 2.73
N SER A 159 3.30 -11.13 2.30
CA SER A 159 3.56 -12.50 1.86
C SER A 159 2.69 -12.94 0.68
N TYR A 160 3.24 -13.79 -0.18
CA TYR A 160 2.53 -14.40 -1.31
C TYR A 160 1.88 -13.40 -2.28
N ASN A 161 2.36 -12.16 -2.37
CA ASN A 161 1.86 -11.20 -3.33
C ASN A 161 2.62 -11.33 -4.66
N THR A 162 1.94 -10.99 -5.75
CA THR A 162 2.56 -10.73 -7.05
C THR A 162 2.54 -9.24 -7.29
N ILE A 163 3.73 -8.62 -7.47
CA ILE A 163 3.89 -7.17 -7.57
C ILE A 163 4.68 -6.86 -8.83
N LYS A 164 4.07 -6.12 -9.76
CA LYS A 164 4.66 -5.86 -11.07
C LYS A 164 4.60 -4.40 -11.49
N ASN A 165 5.59 -3.99 -12.28
CA ASN A 165 5.59 -2.75 -13.06
C ASN A 165 5.47 -1.46 -12.24
N PHE A 166 5.89 -1.45 -10.98
CA PHE A 166 6.01 -0.26 -10.17
C PHE A 166 7.40 0.35 -10.32
N GLY A 167 7.47 1.59 -10.75
CA GLY A 167 8.72 2.33 -10.91
C GLY A 167 8.65 3.36 -12.02
N THR A 168 9.58 4.29 -11.99
CA THR A 168 9.79 5.29 -13.04
C THR A 168 11.26 5.55 -13.24
N LYS A 169 11.62 5.98 -14.45
CA LYS A 169 12.95 6.53 -14.77
C LYS A 169 12.96 8.06 -14.83
N ASP A 170 11.81 8.68 -14.61
CA ASP A 170 11.57 10.12 -14.76
C ASP A 170 11.78 10.91 -13.45
N SER A 171 12.30 10.29 -12.40
CA SER A 171 12.63 10.97 -11.15
C SER A 171 13.89 11.85 -11.32
N PRO A 172 14.02 12.96 -10.59
CA PRO A 172 15.25 13.77 -10.58
C PRO A 172 16.51 13.02 -10.17
N TRP A 173 16.36 11.93 -9.47
CA TRP A 173 17.43 11.02 -9.04
C TRP A 173 17.55 9.75 -9.89
N GLY A 174 16.85 9.69 -11.01
CA GLY A 174 16.84 8.54 -11.91
C GLY A 174 15.64 7.62 -11.69
N SER A 175 15.88 6.36 -11.43
CA SER A 175 14.82 5.40 -11.09
C SER A 175 14.30 5.62 -9.68
N ASP A 176 12.98 5.43 -9.50
CA ASP A 176 12.32 5.62 -8.21
C ASP A 176 10.99 4.83 -8.17
N GLY A 177 10.48 4.56 -6.97
CA GLY A 177 9.35 3.68 -6.74
C GLY A 177 9.77 2.21 -6.72
N GLY A 178 8.86 1.31 -6.53
CA GLY A 178 9.20 -0.11 -6.48
C GLY A 178 8.10 -1.01 -5.95
N ALA A 179 8.46 -2.27 -5.72
CA ALA A 179 7.48 -3.24 -5.23
C ALA A 179 7.06 -2.95 -3.79
N ILE A 180 8.03 -2.75 -2.89
CA ILE A 180 7.79 -2.52 -1.47
C ILE A 180 8.67 -1.37 -1.00
N GLU A 181 8.07 -0.34 -0.43
CA GLU A 181 8.77 0.73 0.27
C GLU A 181 8.52 0.67 1.76
N ILE A 182 9.59 0.87 2.55
CA ILE A 182 9.55 0.90 4.02
C ILE A 182 10.14 2.22 4.45
N ASP A 183 9.37 3.26 4.35
CA ASP A 183 9.83 4.61 4.66
C ASP A 183 8.74 5.45 5.30
N CYS A 184 9.01 6.74 5.41
CA CYS A 184 8.09 7.77 5.84
C CYS A 184 7.43 7.52 7.19
N GLY A 185 6.98 8.60 7.77
CA GLY A 185 6.39 8.56 9.07
C GLY A 185 7.43 8.43 10.19
N ARG A 186 7.15 9.08 11.28
CA ARG A 186 7.99 9.09 12.49
C ARG A 186 7.70 7.86 13.34
N TYR A 187 7.81 6.65 12.75
CA TYR A 187 7.52 5.41 13.44
C TYR A 187 8.69 4.45 13.32
N HIS A 188 8.88 3.63 14.33
CA HIS A 188 9.87 2.56 14.31
C HIS A 188 9.50 1.53 13.24
N LYS A 189 10.49 1.07 12.48
CA LYS A 189 10.37 0.07 11.41
C LYS A 189 10.94 -1.26 11.89
N LYS A 190 10.27 -1.89 12.82
CA LYS A 190 10.71 -3.14 13.46
C LYS A 190 9.77 -4.30 13.16
N ASN A 191 10.29 -5.54 13.22
CA ASN A 191 9.50 -6.75 13.08
C ASN A 191 8.71 -6.77 11.76
N ILE A 192 9.39 -6.58 10.64
CA ILE A 192 8.78 -6.65 9.31
C ILE A 192 9.20 -7.96 8.67
N TYR A 193 8.22 -8.74 8.22
CA TYR A 193 8.44 -10.01 7.56
C TYR A 193 7.94 -9.99 6.12
N ILE A 194 8.85 -10.14 5.13
CA ILE A 194 8.57 -10.11 3.71
C ILE A 194 8.99 -11.44 3.10
N HIS A 195 8.01 -12.25 2.67
CA HIS A 195 8.34 -13.59 2.21
C HIS A 195 7.38 -14.13 1.14
N HIS A 196 7.91 -15.05 0.31
CA HIS A 196 7.14 -15.73 -0.73
C HIS A 196 6.41 -14.78 -1.69
N ASN A 197 6.95 -13.58 -1.91
CA ASN A 197 6.42 -12.68 -2.91
C ASN A 197 7.10 -12.91 -4.26
N TYR A 198 6.40 -12.60 -5.32
CA TYR A 198 6.93 -12.49 -6.67
C TYR A 198 6.96 -11.03 -7.10
N SER A 199 8.11 -10.53 -7.50
CA SER A 199 8.35 -9.16 -7.92
C SER A 199 8.94 -9.16 -9.33
N GLU A 200 8.35 -8.38 -10.26
CA GLU A 200 8.78 -8.35 -11.66
C GLU A 200 8.61 -6.97 -12.28
N GLY A 201 9.65 -6.48 -12.92
CA GLY A 201 9.63 -5.24 -13.70
C GLY A 201 9.47 -3.97 -12.88
N ASN A 202 9.66 -4.06 -11.57
CA ASN A 202 9.66 -2.91 -10.67
C ASN A 202 11.00 -2.17 -10.75
N ALA A 203 11.06 -0.92 -10.30
CA ALA A 203 12.34 -0.20 -10.18
C ALA A 203 13.27 -0.90 -9.19
N GLY A 204 12.72 -1.44 -8.12
CA GLY A 204 13.40 -2.27 -7.15
C GLY A 204 12.44 -3.14 -6.35
N PHE A 205 12.97 -4.09 -5.57
CA PHE A 205 12.14 -4.95 -4.73
C PHE A 205 11.82 -4.33 -3.38
N ILE A 206 12.84 -3.92 -2.64
CA ILE A 206 12.67 -3.26 -1.35
C ILE A 206 13.49 -1.98 -1.30
N GLU A 207 12.81 -0.88 -1.04
CA GLU A 207 13.43 0.39 -0.71
C GLU A 207 13.13 0.78 0.73
N SER A 208 14.14 1.31 1.43
CA SER A 208 13.99 1.90 2.75
C SER A 208 14.74 3.20 2.82
N SER A 209 14.09 4.23 3.31
CA SER A 209 14.70 5.51 3.59
C SER A 209 14.34 6.02 4.97
N TRP A 210 15.16 6.95 5.48
CA TRP A 210 14.94 7.58 6.77
C TRP A 210 13.93 8.72 6.67
N ASP A 211 13.29 9.04 7.80
CA ASP A 211 12.51 10.27 7.88
C ASP A 211 13.46 11.49 7.97
N TYR A 212 13.22 12.49 7.14
CA TYR A 212 14.01 13.72 7.04
C TYR A 212 14.00 14.59 8.31
N ASP A 213 13.22 14.27 9.33
CA ASP A 213 13.18 14.99 10.60
C ASP A 213 14.27 14.55 11.62
N TRP A 214 15.25 13.74 11.17
CA TRP A 214 16.46 13.53 11.93
C TRP A 214 17.18 14.86 12.19
N PRO A 215 17.61 15.19 13.43
CA PRO A 215 17.77 14.30 14.59
C PRO A 215 16.62 14.32 15.61
N ARG A 216 15.48 14.91 15.29
CA ARG A 216 14.37 15.07 16.27
C ARG A 216 13.66 13.78 16.62
N PHE A 217 13.69 12.79 15.72
CA PHE A 217 13.15 11.46 15.97
C PHE A 217 14.17 10.40 15.54
N ARG A 218 14.68 9.64 16.50
CA ARG A 218 15.55 8.50 16.21
C ARG A 218 14.70 7.29 15.86
N GLN A 219 14.62 7.00 14.59
CA GLN A 219 13.92 5.83 14.09
C GLN A 219 14.70 4.55 14.41
N GLU A 220 14.02 3.56 14.96
CA GLU A 220 14.58 2.23 15.16
C GLU A 220 14.21 1.32 14.00
N ILE A 221 15.22 0.72 13.37
CA ILE A 221 15.10 -0.19 12.24
C ILE A 221 15.80 -1.49 12.61
N TYR A 222 15.04 -2.52 12.89
CA TYR A 222 15.59 -3.82 13.22
C TYR A 222 14.59 -4.97 13.06
N ASN A 223 15.12 -6.21 13.10
CA ASN A 223 14.37 -7.44 13.02
C ASN A 223 13.51 -7.54 11.74
N TRP A 224 14.10 -7.19 10.59
CA TRP A 224 13.51 -7.46 9.30
C TRP A 224 13.92 -8.85 8.83
N ARG A 225 12.94 -9.59 8.32
CA ARG A 225 13.16 -10.92 7.72
C ARG A 225 12.66 -10.89 6.29
N VAL A 226 13.58 -11.09 5.36
CA VAL A 226 13.28 -11.14 3.93
C VAL A 226 13.72 -12.50 3.43
N SER A 227 12.77 -13.36 3.02
CA SER A 227 13.08 -14.74 2.66
C SER A 227 12.12 -15.31 1.63
N PHE A 228 12.60 -16.24 0.83
CA PHE A 228 11.80 -17.00 -0.16
C PHE A 228 11.04 -16.12 -1.15
N ASN A 229 11.54 -14.93 -1.49
CA ASN A 229 10.96 -14.10 -2.53
C ASN A 229 11.64 -14.41 -3.86
N VAL A 230 10.88 -14.27 -4.95
CA VAL A 230 11.41 -14.34 -6.31
C VAL A 230 11.36 -12.94 -6.90
N CYS A 231 12.51 -12.41 -7.32
CA CYS A 231 12.65 -11.06 -7.82
C CYS A 231 13.22 -11.04 -9.22
N TYR A 232 12.45 -10.50 -10.15
CA TYR A 232 12.80 -10.28 -11.55
C TYR A 232 12.87 -8.76 -11.83
N ASP A 233 13.39 -8.02 -10.86
CA ASP A 233 13.55 -6.58 -10.90
C ASP A 233 14.99 -6.26 -11.32
N GLY A 234 15.16 -5.73 -12.49
CA GLY A 234 16.49 -5.48 -13.06
C GLY A 234 16.71 -4.02 -13.48
N GLN A 235 15.80 -3.12 -13.10
CA GLN A 235 15.89 -1.76 -13.60
C GLN A 235 16.87 -0.88 -12.83
N SER A 236 17.03 -1.08 -11.51
CA SER A 236 17.90 -0.21 -10.70
C SER A 236 18.52 -0.91 -9.51
N TRP A 237 17.74 -1.46 -8.60
CA TRP A 237 18.24 -2.13 -7.39
C TRP A 237 17.35 -3.29 -6.97
N LEU A 238 17.91 -4.25 -6.26
CA LEU A 238 17.15 -5.26 -5.57
C LEU A 238 16.75 -4.76 -4.18
N PHE A 239 17.73 -4.21 -3.47
CA PHE A 239 17.55 -3.57 -2.17
C PHE A 239 18.22 -2.19 -2.19
N MET A 240 17.48 -1.17 -1.76
CA MET A 240 18.01 0.15 -1.48
C MET A 240 17.74 0.45 0.01
N LEU A 241 18.79 0.44 0.79
CA LEU A 241 18.76 0.74 2.21
C LEU A 241 19.51 2.06 2.44
N ALA A 242 18.79 3.15 2.35
CA ALA A 242 19.37 4.48 2.59
C ALA A 242 19.36 4.79 4.10
N PRO A 243 20.45 5.36 4.64
CA PRO A 243 20.53 5.74 6.06
C PRO A 243 19.70 6.97 6.37
#